data_c5486b68d938400f723208ab37e52872
#
_entry.id   c5486b68d938400f723208ab37e52872
#
_cell.length_a   1.000
_cell.length_b   1.000
_cell.length_c   1.000
_cell.angle_alpha   90.00
_cell.angle_beta   90.00
_cell.angle_gamma   90.00
#
_symmetry.space_group_name_H-M   'P 1'
#
loop_
_entity.id
_entity.type
_entity.pdbx_description
1 polymer ?
#
loop_
_entity_poly.entity_id
_entity_poly.type
_entity_poly.pdbx_seq_one_letter_code
_entity_poly.pdbx_strand_id
1 'polypeptide(L)'
;TVSVLSQNAQFELFKHFGFQSGRDTNKFKTLEKCARGTNGIYYITEGTNAYISVTVNKTENLGSHTMFIGEITDMEVLSDFASVTYEYYQNNIKPKPEEVSR
;
A
#
# COMPACT_ATOMS: atom_id res chain seq x y z
N THR A 1 3.38 1.11 9.06
CA THR A 1 2.24 1.86 8.51
C THR A 1 1.55 1.04 7.44
N VAL A 2 0.23 1.05 7.46
CA VAL A 2 -0.61 0.43 6.44
C VAL A 2 -1.34 1.53 5.70
N SER A 3 -1.16 1.60 4.39
CA SER A 3 -1.91 2.50 3.52
C SER A 3 -3.02 1.70 2.86
N VAL A 4 -4.26 2.15 3.02
CA VAL A 4 -5.43 1.49 2.45
C VAL A 4 -5.68 2.09 1.07
N LEU A 5 -5.49 1.29 0.03
CA LEU A 5 -5.66 1.78 -1.34
C LEU A 5 -7.12 1.95 -1.69
N SER A 6 -7.41 3.00 -2.46
CA SER A 6 -8.76 3.31 -2.91
C SER A 6 -8.95 2.97 -4.38
N GLN A 7 -10.20 2.90 -4.82
CA GLN A 7 -10.54 2.51 -6.18
C GLN A 7 -10.01 3.48 -7.24
N ASN A 8 -9.62 4.68 -6.86
CA ASN A 8 -9.00 5.65 -7.76
C ASN A 8 -7.48 5.47 -7.90
N ALA A 9 -6.89 4.48 -7.22
CA ALA A 9 -5.46 4.19 -7.37
C ALA A 9 -5.14 3.71 -8.78
N GLN A 10 -4.05 4.24 -9.34
CA GLN A 10 -3.59 3.86 -10.67
C GLN A 10 -2.71 2.61 -10.61
N PHE A 11 -2.63 1.88 -11.73
CA PHE A 11 -1.81 0.67 -11.78
C PHE A 11 -0.35 0.93 -11.42
N GLU A 12 0.18 2.09 -11.77
CA GLU A 12 1.55 2.47 -11.46
C GLU A 12 1.87 2.41 -9.97
N LEU A 13 0.89 2.70 -9.11
CA LEU A 13 1.07 2.60 -7.66
C LEU A 13 1.28 1.15 -7.23
N PHE A 14 0.49 0.24 -7.77
CA PHE A 14 0.63 -1.20 -7.50
C PHE A 14 1.96 -1.72 -8.02
N LYS A 15 2.35 -1.30 -9.21
CA LYS A 15 3.62 -1.68 -9.81
C LYS A 15 4.80 -1.16 -8.98
N HIS A 16 4.73 0.07 -8.52
CA HIS A 16 5.79 0.69 -7.72
C HIS A 16 6.07 -0.08 -6.43
N PHE A 17 5.03 -0.50 -5.72
CA PHE A 17 5.20 -1.18 -4.44
C PHE A 17 5.19 -2.70 -4.56
N GLY A 18 4.45 -3.26 -5.50
CA GLY A 18 4.26 -4.69 -5.60
C GLY A 18 5.26 -5.42 -6.48
N PHE A 19 5.85 -4.74 -7.47
CA PHE A 19 6.73 -5.37 -8.46
C PHE A 19 8.22 -5.09 -8.20
N GLN A 20 8.54 -4.37 -7.15
CA GLN A 20 9.90 -4.05 -6.75
C GLN A 20 10.13 -4.49 -5.31
N SER A 21 11.34 -5.00 -5.04
CA SER A 21 11.71 -5.33 -3.67
C SER A 21 12.20 -4.08 -2.94
N GLY A 22 11.75 -3.89 -1.71
CA GLY A 22 12.27 -2.83 -0.83
C GLY A 22 13.75 -3.04 -0.49
N ARG A 23 14.26 -4.25 -0.70
CA ARG A 23 15.68 -4.58 -0.52
C ARG A 23 16.54 -3.94 -1.61
N ASP A 24 16.02 -3.82 -2.82
CA ASP A 24 16.76 -3.30 -3.97
C ASP A 24 16.45 -1.83 -4.27
N THR A 25 15.33 -1.33 -3.81
CA THR A 25 14.83 0.00 -4.15
C THR A 25 14.20 0.66 -2.93
N ASN A 26 14.60 1.90 -2.66
CA ASN A 26 13.87 2.72 -1.69
C ASN A 26 12.63 3.27 -2.39
N LYS A 27 11.48 2.65 -2.11
CA LYS A 27 10.23 2.94 -2.80
C LYS A 27 9.69 4.35 -2.55
N PHE A 28 10.06 4.97 -1.43
CA PHE A 28 9.61 6.32 -1.10
C PHE A 28 10.54 7.42 -1.59
N LYS A 29 11.76 7.09 -1.99
CA LYS A 29 12.73 8.07 -2.47
C LYS A 29 12.26 8.76 -3.76
N THR A 30 11.62 8.01 -4.65
CA THR A 30 11.15 8.50 -5.94
C THR A 30 9.64 8.77 -5.97
N LEU A 31 8.93 8.51 -4.87
CA LEU A 31 7.50 8.72 -4.77
C LEU A 31 7.22 10.07 -4.13
N GLU A 32 6.66 11.01 -4.93
CA GLU A 32 6.35 12.34 -4.44
C GLU A 32 5.07 12.41 -3.62
N LYS A 33 4.16 11.46 -3.82
CA LYS A 33 2.81 11.46 -3.23
C LYS A 33 2.78 10.67 -1.94
N CYS A 34 3.59 11.09 -0.97
CA CYS A 34 3.64 10.50 0.36
C CYS A 34 3.93 11.57 1.41
N ALA A 35 3.64 11.26 2.66
CA ALA A 35 3.90 12.13 3.79
C ALA A 35 4.38 11.29 4.96
N ARG A 36 4.95 11.93 5.98
CA ARG A 36 5.36 11.24 7.20
C ARG A 36 4.27 11.34 8.26
N GLY A 37 3.96 10.21 8.88
CA GLY A 37 3.07 10.18 10.02
C GLY A 37 3.76 10.61 11.29
N THR A 38 3.03 10.59 12.41
CA THR A 38 3.56 10.97 13.72
C THR A 38 4.70 10.07 14.21
N ASN A 39 4.73 8.82 13.70
CA ASN A 39 5.80 7.87 14.01
C ASN A 39 7.03 8.02 13.10
N GLY A 40 7.06 9.03 12.22
CA GLY A 40 8.16 9.27 11.30
C GLY A 40 8.19 8.36 10.07
N ILE A 41 7.22 7.47 9.93
CA ILE A 41 7.14 6.52 8.80
C ILE A 41 6.25 7.11 7.73
N TYR A 42 6.64 6.91 6.46
CA TYR A 42 5.88 7.42 5.33
C TYR A 42 4.55 6.68 5.14
N TYR A 43 3.53 7.42 4.72
CA TYR A 43 2.30 6.85 4.19
C TYR A 43 1.98 7.50 2.85
N ILE A 44 1.18 6.81 2.04
CA ILE A 44 0.84 7.26 0.68
C ILE A 44 -0.34 8.21 0.75
N THR A 45 -0.24 9.36 0.08
CA THR A 45 -1.26 10.42 0.13
C THR A 45 -2.20 10.45 -1.05
N GLU A 46 -1.89 9.72 -2.14
CA GLU A 46 -2.73 9.71 -3.33
C GLU A 46 -3.02 8.28 -3.77
N GLY A 47 -4.27 8.01 -4.15
CA GLY A 47 -4.71 6.66 -4.43
C GLY A 47 -5.00 5.85 -3.17
N THR A 48 -5.20 6.54 -2.05
CA THR A 48 -5.50 5.92 -0.74
C THR A 48 -6.68 6.63 -0.10
N ASN A 49 -7.42 5.89 0.73
CA ASN A 49 -8.52 6.49 1.48
C ASN A 49 -8.25 6.57 2.98
N ALA A 50 -7.21 5.90 3.47
CA ALA A 50 -6.87 5.90 4.89
C ALA A 50 -5.45 5.41 5.11
N TYR A 51 -4.89 5.70 6.27
CA TYR A 51 -3.68 5.04 6.74
C TYR A 51 -3.83 4.63 8.19
N ILE A 52 -3.05 3.63 8.59
CA ILE A 52 -3.01 3.11 9.95
C ILE A 52 -1.53 2.98 10.35
N SER A 53 -1.15 3.61 11.45
CA SER A 53 0.19 3.48 12.03
C SER A 53 0.14 2.48 13.17
N VAL A 54 1.10 1.56 13.19
CA VAL A 54 1.15 0.46 14.15
C VAL A 54 2.52 0.41 14.81
N THR A 55 2.53 0.24 16.13
CA THR A 55 3.75 -0.12 16.85
C THR A 55 3.76 -1.63 17.00
N VAL A 56 4.76 -2.28 16.41
CA VAL A 56 4.85 -3.75 16.44
C VAL A 56 5.35 -4.20 17.82
N ASN A 57 4.57 -5.06 18.46
CA ASN A 57 4.90 -5.61 19.78
C ASN A 57 5.50 -7.01 19.69
N LYS A 58 5.12 -7.77 18.66
CA LYS A 58 5.53 -9.17 18.52
C LYS A 58 5.56 -9.55 17.05
N THR A 59 6.50 -10.40 16.67
CA THR A 59 6.54 -11.00 15.35
C THR A 59 6.55 -12.52 15.49
N GLU A 60 5.97 -13.20 14.51
CA GLU A 60 5.94 -14.66 14.47
C GLU A 60 6.35 -15.13 13.08
N ASN A 61 7.40 -15.93 13.02
CA ASN A 61 7.88 -16.47 11.75
C ASN A 61 7.04 -17.70 11.39
N LEU A 62 6.34 -17.63 10.26
CA LEU A 62 5.47 -18.69 9.78
C LEU A 62 6.07 -19.44 8.59
N GLY A 63 7.38 -19.31 8.36
CA GLY A 63 8.09 -19.94 7.24
C GLY A 63 8.17 -18.99 6.05
N SER A 64 7.19 -19.05 5.15
CA SER A 64 7.14 -18.18 3.96
C SER A 64 6.68 -16.76 4.27
N HIS A 65 6.09 -16.56 5.45
CA HIS A 65 5.53 -15.25 5.87
C HIS A 65 5.88 -14.97 7.32
N THR A 66 5.80 -13.71 7.69
CA THR A 66 5.96 -13.28 9.08
C THR A 66 4.67 -12.59 9.52
N MET A 67 4.15 -13.01 10.68
CA MET A 67 2.99 -12.37 11.28
C MET A 67 3.46 -11.28 12.23
N PHE A 68 2.87 -10.10 12.13
CA PHE A 68 3.15 -8.96 12.99
C PHE A 68 1.94 -8.68 13.87
N ILE A 69 2.17 -8.56 15.17
CA ILE A 69 1.14 -8.20 16.14
C ILE A 69 1.53 -6.87 16.73
N GLY A 70 0.62 -5.91 16.68
CA GLY A 70 0.95 -4.58 17.16
C GLY A 70 -0.27 -3.81 17.62
N GLU A 71 0.01 -2.63 18.15
CA GLU A 71 -0.98 -1.69 18.64
C GLU A 71 -1.14 -0.56 17.63
N ILE A 72 -2.38 -0.21 17.30
CA ILE A 72 -2.66 0.94 16.43
C ILE A 72 -2.44 2.20 17.26
N THR A 73 -1.53 3.04 16.79
CA THR A 73 -1.15 4.27 17.49
C THR A 73 -1.70 5.53 16.85
N ASP A 74 -2.06 5.44 15.55
CA ASP A 74 -2.62 6.57 14.82
C ASP A 74 -3.37 6.04 13.60
N MET A 75 -4.39 6.73 13.15
CA MET A 75 -5.09 6.42 11.92
C MET A 75 -5.87 7.64 11.44
N GLU A 76 -6.06 7.73 10.13
CA GLU A 76 -6.78 8.86 9.54
C GLU A 76 -7.44 8.44 8.24
N VAL A 77 -8.66 8.93 8.02
CA VAL A 77 -9.36 8.79 6.76
C VAL A 77 -8.94 9.97 5.87
N LEU A 78 -8.42 9.68 4.68
CA LEU A 78 -7.86 10.66 3.78
C LEU A 78 -8.82 11.07 2.66
N SER A 79 -9.77 10.20 2.30
CA SER A 79 -10.73 10.48 1.24
C SER A 79 -11.97 9.63 1.39
N ASP A 80 -13.02 9.98 0.63
CA ASP A 80 -14.28 9.26 0.61
C ASP A 80 -14.34 8.15 -0.45
N PHE A 81 -13.28 7.94 -1.21
CA PHE A 81 -13.25 6.88 -2.20
C PHE A 81 -13.34 5.52 -1.53
N ALA A 82 -14.07 4.59 -2.16
CA ALA A 82 -14.18 3.22 -1.67
C ALA A 82 -12.81 2.52 -1.71
N SER A 83 -12.57 1.61 -0.77
CA SER A 83 -11.34 0.83 -0.74
C SER A 83 -11.31 -0.15 -1.90
N VAL A 84 -10.11 -0.38 -2.45
CA VAL A 84 -9.94 -1.36 -3.52
C VAL A 84 -9.93 -2.76 -2.91
N THR A 85 -10.63 -3.69 -3.57
CA THR A 85 -10.55 -5.12 -3.26
C THR A 85 -9.66 -5.80 -4.29
N TYR A 86 -9.25 -7.04 -4.01
CA TYR A 86 -8.49 -7.82 -4.98
C TYR A 86 -9.29 -8.02 -6.26
N GLU A 87 -10.58 -8.30 -6.14
CA GLU A 87 -11.47 -8.46 -7.29
C GLU A 87 -11.53 -7.18 -8.13
N TYR A 88 -11.70 -6.03 -7.48
CA TYR A 88 -11.73 -4.76 -8.19
C TYR A 88 -10.41 -4.50 -8.93
N TYR A 89 -9.27 -4.77 -8.27
CA TYR A 89 -7.96 -4.63 -8.89
C TYR A 89 -7.83 -5.49 -10.14
N GLN A 90 -8.22 -6.76 -10.07
CA GLN A 90 -8.12 -7.68 -11.20
C GLN A 90 -9.01 -7.27 -12.36
N ASN A 91 -10.21 -6.76 -12.09
CA ASN A 91 -11.19 -6.45 -13.12
C ASN A 91 -11.05 -5.04 -13.70
N ASN A 92 -10.50 -4.09 -12.97
CA ASN A 92 -10.57 -2.68 -13.35
C ASN A 92 -9.22 -1.95 -13.39
N ILE A 93 -8.21 -2.43 -12.71
CA ILE A 93 -6.92 -1.73 -12.57
C ILE A 93 -5.79 -2.46 -13.28
N LYS A 94 -5.67 -3.76 -13.06
CA LYS A 94 -4.60 -4.56 -13.64
C LYS A 94 -4.75 -4.66 -15.16
N PRO A 95 -3.68 -4.36 -15.94
CA PRO A 95 -3.73 -4.52 -17.39
C PRO A 95 -4.02 -5.98 -17.78
N LYS A 96 -4.87 -6.17 -18.76
CA LYS A 96 -5.24 -7.51 -19.25
C LYS A 96 -4.27 -7.95 -20.33
N PRO A 97 -3.82 -9.23 -20.32
CA PRO A 97 -2.89 -9.72 -21.34
C PRO A 97 -3.37 -9.56 -22.78
N GLU A 98 -4.67 -9.69 -23.02
CA GLU A 98 -5.26 -9.56 -24.35
C GLU A 98 -5.08 -8.14 -24.91
N GLU A 99 -5.09 -7.15 -24.03
CA GLU A 99 -4.89 -5.76 -24.41
C GLU A 99 -3.44 -5.46 -24.74
N VAL A 100 -2.53 -6.17 -24.06
CA VAL A 100 -1.08 -5.99 -24.25
C VAL A 100 -0.60 -6.72 -25.50
N SER A 101 -1.16 -7.87 -25.81
CA SER A 101 -0.73 -8.70 -26.93
C SER A 101 -1.24 -8.22 -28.28
N ARG A 102 -2.01 -7.17 -28.31
CA ARG A 102 -2.56 -6.56 -29.52
C ARG A 102 -1.89 -5.20 -29.78
#